data_cb404be251a5eb51b6185c1e318053e3
#
_entry.id   cb404be251a5eb51b6185c1e318053e3
#
_cell.length_a   1.000
_cell.length_b   1.000
_cell.length_c   1.000
_cell.angle_alpha   90.00
_cell.angle_beta   90.00
_cell.angle_gamma   90.00
#
_symmetry.space_group_name_H-M   'P 1'
#
loop_
_entity.id
_entity.type
_entity.pdbx_description
1 polymer ?
#
loop_
_entity_poly.entity_id
_entity_poly.type
_entity_poly.pdbx_seq_one_letter_code
_entity_poly.pdbx_strand_id
1 'polypeptide(L)'
;MNNIVTIISEITFLIPVAVAILYLLNGLKCLLRTEMMRTYYHNKDREKIRQYELENFVFLYKAYKALKGNSFIDKIYKEVMEWEVIS
;
A
#
# COMPACT_ATOMS: atom_id res chain seq x y z
N MET A 1 22.34 34.65 -16.65
CA MET A 1 22.25 33.53 -17.63
C MET A 1 22.50 32.17 -16.98
N ASN A 2 23.54 32.06 -16.17
CA ASN A 2 23.83 30.78 -15.52
C ASN A 2 22.69 30.25 -14.63
N ASN A 3 21.96 31.17 -13.97
CA ASN A 3 20.85 30.78 -13.10
C ASN A 3 19.71 30.12 -13.86
N ILE A 4 19.41 30.62 -15.07
CA ILE A 4 18.35 30.05 -15.90
C ILE A 4 18.73 28.64 -16.38
N VAL A 5 19.97 28.47 -16.81
CA VAL A 5 20.48 27.18 -17.27
C VAL A 5 20.45 26.17 -16.11
N THR A 6 20.88 26.57 -14.92
CA THR A 6 20.86 25.74 -13.73
C THR A 6 19.45 25.33 -13.36
N ILE A 7 18.49 26.27 -13.39
CA ILE A 7 17.08 25.97 -13.08
C ILE A 7 16.49 24.99 -14.08
N ILE A 8 16.74 25.18 -15.38
CA ILE A 8 16.27 24.27 -16.42
C ILE A 8 16.85 22.89 -16.23
N SER A 9 18.15 22.80 -15.91
CA SER A 9 18.84 21.54 -15.65
C SER A 9 18.24 20.81 -14.46
N GLU A 10 17.96 21.53 -13.37
CA GLU A 10 17.33 20.96 -12.17
C GLU A 10 15.94 20.47 -12.45
N ILE A 11 15.11 21.23 -13.17
CA ILE A 11 13.76 20.83 -13.54
C ILE A 11 13.82 19.58 -14.42
N THR A 12 14.71 19.55 -15.39
CA THR A 12 14.86 18.40 -16.29
C THR A 12 15.27 17.14 -15.53
N PHE A 13 16.07 17.28 -14.47
CA PHE A 13 16.45 16.17 -13.61
C PHE A 13 15.28 15.72 -12.72
N LEU A 14 14.51 16.68 -12.15
CA LEU A 14 13.44 16.39 -11.19
C LEU A 14 12.23 15.70 -11.83
N ILE A 15 11.91 16.00 -13.08
CA ILE A 15 10.78 15.39 -13.77
C ILE A 15 10.89 13.86 -13.85
N PRO A 16 11.99 13.28 -14.35
CA PRO A 16 12.10 11.81 -14.39
C PRO A 16 12.16 11.19 -13.01
N VAL A 17 12.75 11.88 -12.01
CA VAL A 17 12.78 11.41 -10.63
C VAL A 17 11.37 11.36 -10.05
N ALA A 18 10.58 12.42 -10.28
CA ALA A 18 9.19 12.47 -9.81
C ALA A 18 8.35 11.36 -10.44
N VAL A 19 8.51 11.12 -11.74
CA VAL A 19 7.81 10.04 -12.45
C VAL A 19 8.21 8.70 -11.88
N ALA A 20 9.50 8.46 -11.64
CA ALA A 20 9.98 7.21 -11.05
C ALA A 20 9.39 6.99 -9.66
N ILE A 21 9.30 8.03 -8.84
CA ILE A 21 8.71 7.93 -7.50
C ILE A 21 7.22 7.58 -7.59
N LEU A 22 6.48 8.18 -8.52
CA LEU A 22 5.07 7.88 -8.74
C LEU A 22 4.86 6.41 -9.13
N TYR A 23 5.68 5.89 -10.04
CA TYR A 23 5.62 4.48 -10.42
C TYR A 23 5.94 3.58 -9.22
N LEU A 24 6.94 3.94 -8.44
CA LEU A 24 7.34 3.18 -7.26
C LEU A 24 6.20 3.14 -6.24
N LEU A 25 5.56 4.27 -5.96
CA LEU A 25 4.45 4.34 -5.01
C LEU A 25 3.24 3.56 -5.49
N ASN A 26 2.93 3.62 -6.79
CA ASN A 26 1.83 2.86 -7.37
C ASN A 26 2.11 1.36 -7.31
N GLY A 27 3.34 0.95 -7.61
CA GLY A 27 3.75 -0.45 -7.50
C GLY A 27 3.67 -0.95 -6.08
N LEU A 28 4.09 -0.12 -5.12
CA LEU A 28 4.00 -0.46 -3.69
C LEU A 28 2.55 -0.62 -3.26
N LYS A 29 1.64 0.27 -3.68
CA LYS A 29 0.21 0.11 -3.39
C LYS A 29 -0.32 -1.22 -3.92
N CYS A 30 0.06 -1.61 -5.12
CA CYS A 30 -0.35 -2.88 -5.71
C CYS A 30 0.16 -4.06 -4.89
N LEU A 31 1.41 -4.02 -4.44
CA LEU A 31 1.99 -5.07 -3.61
C LEU A 31 1.28 -5.17 -2.26
N LEU A 32 1.02 -4.03 -1.62
CA LEU A 32 0.30 -4.01 -0.34
C LEU A 32 -1.09 -4.60 -0.49
N ARG A 33 -1.81 -4.23 -1.54
CA ARG A 33 -3.13 -4.77 -1.82
C ARG A 33 -3.07 -6.28 -2.06
N THR A 34 -2.10 -6.74 -2.83
CA THR A 34 -1.92 -8.16 -3.11
C THR A 34 -1.68 -8.96 -1.83
N GLU A 35 -0.84 -8.46 -0.92
CA GLU A 35 -0.59 -9.13 0.36
C GLU A 35 -1.83 -9.17 1.23
N MET A 36 -2.59 -8.07 1.29
CA MET A 36 -3.85 -8.06 2.05
C MET A 36 -4.84 -9.05 1.47
N MET A 37 -4.99 -9.10 0.15
CA MET A 37 -5.87 -10.05 -0.51
C MET A 37 -5.44 -11.48 -0.29
N ARG A 38 -4.14 -11.74 -0.29
CA ARG A 38 -3.60 -13.07 -0.02
C ARG A 38 -3.97 -13.54 1.39
N THR A 39 -3.76 -12.70 2.39
CA THR A 39 -4.12 -13.02 3.78
C THR A 39 -5.61 -13.24 3.91
N TYR A 40 -6.41 -12.39 3.28
CA TYR A 40 -7.86 -12.49 3.30
C TYR A 40 -8.34 -13.82 2.72
N TYR A 41 -7.93 -14.15 1.50
CA TYR A 41 -8.38 -15.39 0.86
C TYR A 41 -7.83 -16.64 1.54
N HIS A 42 -6.64 -16.55 2.13
CA HIS A 42 -6.06 -17.67 2.87
C HIS A 42 -6.92 -18.06 4.08
N ASN A 43 -7.53 -17.09 4.74
CA ASN A 43 -8.24 -17.30 6.00
C ASN A 43 -9.77 -17.17 5.89
N LYS A 44 -10.28 -16.79 4.72
CA LYS A 44 -11.69 -16.47 4.54
C LYS A 44 -12.63 -17.63 4.88
N ASP A 45 -12.29 -18.84 4.47
CA ASP A 45 -13.16 -20.01 4.67
C ASP A 45 -13.31 -20.37 6.14
N ARG A 46 -12.26 -20.14 6.94
CA ARG A 46 -12.28 -20.43 8.37
C ARG A 46 -12.83 -19.28 9.21
N GLU A 47 -12.82 -18.07 8.65
CA GLU A 47 -13.13 -16.82 9.35
C GLU A 47 -12.31 -16.66 10.64
N LYS A 48 -11.05 -17.14 10.61
CA LYS A 48 -10.09 -17.07 11.71
C LYS A 48 -8.78 -16.56 11.17
N ILE A 49 -8.07 -15.78 11.97
CA ILE A 49 -6.78 -15.23 11.58
C ILE A 49 -5.81 -15.33 12.75
N ARG A 50 -4.56 -15.65 12.45
CA ARG A 50 -3.53 -15.70 13.48
C ARG A 50 -3.13 -14.29 13.90
N GLN A 51 -2.71 -14.16 15.15
CA GLN A 51 -2.35 -12.85 15.72
C GLN A 51 -1.32 -12.12 14.85
N TYR A 52 -0.25 -12.80 14.42
CA TYR A 52 0.79 -12.14 13.65
C TYR A 52 0.29 -11.74 12.24
N GLU A 53 -0.60 -12.53 11.65
CA GLU A 53 -1.20 -12.19 10.37
C GLU A 53 -2.10 -10.95 10.49
N LEU A 54 -2.84 -10.87 11.59
CA LEU A 54 -3.70 -9.71 11.84
C LEU A 54 -2.88 -8.44 12.02
N GLU A 55 -1.79 -8.51 12.78
CA GLU A 55 -0.90 -7.38 12.97
C GLU A 55 -0.31 -6.89 11.65
N ASN A 56 0.17 -7.82 10.82
CA ASN A 56 0.68 -7.48 9.50
C ASN A 56 -0.41 -6.87 8.62
N PHE A 57 -1.61 -7.44 8.66
CA PHE A 57 -2.75 -6.95 7.88
C PHE A 57 -3.08 -5.50 8.25
N VAL A 58 -3.09 -5.18 9.54
CA VAL A 58 -3.34 -3.82 10.01
C VAL A 58 -2.26 -2.86 9.51
N PHE A 59 -0.99 -3.25 9.59
CA PHE A 59 0.10 -2.43 9.07
C PHE A 59 -0.01 -2.21 7.57
N LEU A 60 -0.32 -3.26 6.83
CA LEU A 60 -0.49 -3.18 5.38
C LEU A 60 -1.65 -2.23 5.03
N TYR A 61 -2.74 -2.32 5.77
CA TYR A 61 -3.90 -1.45 5.57
C TYR A 61 -3.54 0.01 5.81
N LYS A 62 -2.86 0.29 6.93
CA LYS A 62 -2.45 1.66 7.27
C LYS A 62 -1.53 2.25 6.21
N ALA A 63 -0.55 1.47 5.74
CA ALA A 63 0.36 1.90 4.69
C ALA A 63 -0.37 2.14 3.37
N TYR A 64 -1.29 1.25 3.01
CA TYR A 64 -2.08 1.36 1.80
C TYR A 64 -2.92 2.64 1.81
N LYS A 65 -3.58 2.95 2.92
CA LYS A 65 -4.38 4.16 3.06
C LYS A 65 -3.49 5.41 3.07
N ALA A 66 -2.31 5.35 3.67
CA ALA A 66 -1.34 6.45 3.67
C ALA A 66 -0.89 6.79 2.24
N LEU A 67 -0.80 5.80 1.37
CA LEU A 67 -0.47 5.98 -0.05
C LEU A 67 -1.70 6.31 -0.89
N LYS A 68 -2.83 6.60 -0.25
CA LYS A 68 -4.10 6.95 -0.89
C LYS A 68 -4.65 5.82 -1.76
N GLY A 69 -4.58 4.61 -1.24
CA GLY A 69 -5.21 3.46 -1.85
C GLY A 69 -6.74 3.61 -1.84
N ASN A 70 -7.41 2.89 -2.75
CA ASN A 70 -8.86 3.03 -2.90
C ASN A 70 -9.64 2.36 -1.76
N SER A 71 -10.95 2.61 -1.70
CA SER A 71 -11.80 2.15 -0.62
C SER A 71 -12.24 0.68 -0.73
N PHE A 72 -11.88 0.01 -1.81
CA PHE A 72 -12.22 -1.41 -1.99
C PHE A 72 -11.71 -2.26 -0.83
N ILE A 73 -10.50 -1.96 -0.37
CA ILE A 73 -9.86 -2.68 0.74
C ILE A 73 -10.56 -2.43 2.08
N ASP A 74 -11.28 -1.32 2.23
CA ASP A 74 -11.97 -1.00 3.48
C ASP A 74 -13.01 -2.07 3.85
N LYS A 75 -13.71 -2.62 2.87
CA LYS A 75 -14.66 -3.71 3.08
C LYS A 75 -13.98 -4.96 3.62
N ILE A 76 -12.86 -5.30 2.99
CA ILE A 76 -12.08 -6.48 3.37
C ILE A 76 -11.51 -6.30 4.78
N TYR A 77 -11.02 -5.10 5.09
CA TYR A 77 -10.49 -4.77 6.40
C TYR A 77 -11.55 -4.96 7.49
N LYS A 78 -12.77 -4.45 7.25
CA LYS A 78 -13.86 -4.59 8.21
C LYS A 78 -14.21 -6.06 8.45
N GLU A 79 -14.28 -6.83 7.39
CA GLU A 79 -14.59 -8.25 7.50
C GLU A 79 -13.52 -8.99 8.31
N VAL A 80 -12.24 -8.72 8.04
CA VAL A 80 -11.12 -9.34 8.77
C VAL A 80 -11.15 -8.98 10.25
N MET A 81 -11.51 -7.73 10.57
CA MET A 81 -11.61 -7.29 11.97
C MET A 81 -12.69 -8.03 12.75
N GLU A 82 -13.66 -8.63 12.07
CA GLU A 82 -14.72 -9.41 12.71
C GLU A 82 -14.36 -10.88 12.90
N TRP A 83 -13.25 -11.34 12.30
CA TRP A 83 -12.82 -12.73 12.41
C TRP A 83 -12.25 -13.03 13.80
N GLU A 84 -12.36 -14.31 14.19
CA GLU A 84 -11.76 -14.80 15.43
C GLU A 84 -10.24 -14.77 15.32
N VAL A 85 -9.58 -14.21 16.34
CA VAL A 85 -8.12 -14.17 16.40
C VAL A 85 -7.61 -15.39 17.15
N ILE A 86 -6.72 -16.15 16.51
CA ILE A 86 -6.10 -17.33 17.11
C ILE A 86 -4.59 -17.10 17.26
N SER A 87 -4.00 -17.68 18.28
CA SER A 87 -2.57 -17.55 18.54
C SER A 87 -1.72 -18.51 17.71
#